data_e28c13538a9b5a171833f72bfa270b52
#
_entry.id   e28c13538a9b5a171833f72bfa270b52
#
_cell.length_a   1.000
_cell.length_b   1.000
_cell.length_c   1.000
_cell.angle_alpha   90.00
_cell.angle_beta   90.00
_cell.angle_gamma   90.00
#
_symmetry.space_group_name_H-M   'P 1'
#
loop_
_entity.id
_entity.type
_entity.pdbx_description
1 polymer ?
#
loop_
_entity_poly.entity_id
_entity_poly.type
_entity_poly.pdbx_seq_one_letter_code
_entity_poly.pdbx_strand_id
1 'polypeptide(L)'
;MAPNVNNKNPYKTREGGCTCTVFVPYDCNNNCPFCVNKKEYADTSKFSAEKIIESIKTIDEITPLCDFVFTGGEPLANLASLQKMLDAVPTTHKIYINTTFPIQPNISGEEMLAFAEKNKSKITCINISRHIRPFVEESPDELVANIPTKKRVNCVLYRNYDKIDKLYDYVKRWGIYQIPIQFRYDYTETTPENLYDEEHDLILQDLMNHFTYIGLDGCRMRNGFHFKYYMEEIGKWERMTYHKTLPYSTIEEKDPESGITYNILYDILIKQNGDFHSDWDNTPLDIDRYRKVVFEPYDLKFLYKNEKEWLD
;
A
#
# COMPACT_ATOMS: atom_id res chain seq x y z
N MET A 1 -27.59 0.28 -14.13
CA MET A 1 -28.60 1.30 -13.74
C MET A 1 -28.00 2.64 -14.11
N ALA A 2 -28.75 3.49 -14.82
CA ALA A 2 -28.25 4.83 -15.11
C ALA A 2 -28.07 5.61 -13.79
N PRO A 3 -27.00 6.37 -13.62
CA PRO A 3 -26.79 7.13 -12.40
C PRO A 3 -27.94 8.10 -12.19
N ASN A 4 -28.42 8.17 -10.96
CA ASN A 4 -29.51 9.07 -10.59
C ASN A 4 -28.97 10.50 -10.61
N VAL A 5 -29.23 11.23 -11.68
CA VAL A 5 -28.70 12.57 -12.01
C VAL A 5 -29.07 13.63 -10.94
N ASN A 6 -29.89 13.28 -9.95
CA ASN A 6 -30.34 14.18 -8.88
C ASN A 6 -29.54 14.09 -7.55
N ASN A 7 -28.50 13.29 -7.47
CA ASN A 7 -27.72 13.22 -6.24
C ASN A 7 -26.74 14.40 -6.17
N LYS A 8 -27.14 15.46 -5.45
CA LYS A 8 -26.34 16.64 -5.20
C LYS A 8 -25.30 16.46 -4.07
N ASN A 9 -25.04 15.22 -3.62
CA ASN A 9 -24.03 14.98 -2.61
C ASN A 9 -22.63 15.27 -3.20
N PRO A 10 -21.90 16.27 -2.68
CA PRO A 10 -20.56 16.59 -3.18
C PRO A 10 -19.48 15.60 -2.73
N TYR A 11 -19.82 14.63 -1.88
CA TYR A 11 -18.89 13.63 -1.37
C TYR A 11 -19.04 12.32 -2.16
N LYS A 12 -17.93 11.76 -2.61
CA LYS A 12 -17.89 10.54 -3.42
C LYS A 12 -16.75 9.64 -2.97
N THR A 13 -16.91 8.34 -3.14
CA THR A 13 -15.79 7.39 -3.10
C THR A 13 -15.34 7.09 -4.52
N ARG A 14 -14.04 6.83 -4.68
CA ARG A 14 -13.51 6.36 -5.96
C ARG A 14 -14.26 5.10 -6.41
N GLU A 15 -14.61 5.00 -7.69
CA GLU A 15 -15.14 3.76 -8.25
C GLU A 15 -14.10 2.63 -8.13
N GLY A 16 -14.56 1.41 -7.94
CA GLY A 16 -13.69 0.26 -7.66
C GLY A 16 -13.20 0.21 -6.21
N GLY A 17 -13.68 1.12 -5.36
CA GLY A 17 -13.43 1.14 -3.93
C GLY A 17 -12.23 1.96 -3.50
N CYS A 18 -12.10 2.09 -2.19
CA CYS A 18 -11.02 2.83 -1.53
C CYS A 18 -9.90 1.89 -1.10
N THR A 19 -8.73 2.44 -0.85
CA THR A 19 -7.74 1.78 0.02
C THR A 19 -8.03 2.18 1.46
N CYS A 20 -8.05 1.22 2.37
CA CYS A 20 -8.22 1.48 3.78
C CYS A 20 -6.97 1.02 4.54
N THR A 21 -6.18 1.96 5.00
CA THR A 21 -4.99 1.68 5.81
C THR A 21 -5.38 1.58 7.26
N VAL A 22 -5.19 0.40 7.86
CA VAL A 22 -5.52 0.09 9.26
C VAL A 22 -4.25 0.08 10.08
N PHE A 23 -4.20 0.92 11.11
CA PHE A 23 -3.06 1.02 11.99
C PHE A 23 -3.14 -0.01 13.12
N VAL A 24 -2.16 -0.89 13.14
CA VAL A 24 -1.94 -1.86 14.21
C VAL A 24 -0.86 -1.28 15.14
N PRO A 25 -1.14 -1.04 16.39
CA PRO A 25 -0.32 -0.18 17.25
C PRO A 25 0.71 -0.94 18.07
N TYR A 26 1.48 -1.76 17.44
CA TYR A 26 2.51 -2.50 18.16
C TYR A 26 3.87 -1.82 18.02
N ASP A 27 4.67 -1.93 19.09
CA ASP A 27 6.02 -1.41 19.09
C ASP A 27 6.78 -1.91 17.86
N CYS A 28 7.36 -0.95 17.15
CA CYS A 28 8.17 -1.25 16.00
C CYS A 28 9.63 -0.95 16.35
N ASN A 29 10.46 -1.96 16.28
CA ASN A 29 11.90 -1.82 16.54
C ASN A 29 12.64 -1.08 15.41
N ASN A 30 11.94 -0.82 14.30
CA ASN A 30 12.51 -0.14 13.16
C ASN A 30 12.69 1.36 13.43
N ASN A 31 13.79 1.92 12.93
CA ASN A 31 14.05 3.36 12.99
C ASN A 31 14.12 3.98 11.58
N CYS A 32 13.14 3.68 10.75
CA CYS A 32 13.08 4.18 9.38
C CYS A 32 12.95 5.70 9.37
N PRO A 33 13.85 6.46 8.72
CA PRO A 33 13.81 7.93 8.72
C PRO A 33 12.58 8.51 8.02
N PHE A 34 12.04 7.79 7.02
CA PHE A 34 10.84 8.13 6.26
C PHE A 34 9.53 7.62 6.88
N CYS A 35 9.57 7.06 8.09
CA CYS A 35 8.39 6.49 8.71
C CYS A 35 7.41 7.56 9.15
N VAL A 36 6.20 7.54 8.61
CA VAL A 36 5.10 8.46 8.93
C VAL A 36 4.33 8.05 10.18
N ASN A 37 4.52 6.81 10.64
CA ASN A 37 3.75 6.27 11.75
C ASN A 37 4.41 6.48 13.13
N LYS A 38 5.58 7.11 13.20
CA LYS A 38 6.34 7.25 14.45
C LYS A 38 5.56 7.88 15.59
N LYS A 39 4.68 8.84 15.28
CA LYS A 39 3.84 9.49 16.29
C LYS A 39 2.66 8.62 16.72
N GLU A 40 2.18 7.77 15.82
CA GLU A 40 1.00 6.94 16.04
C GLU A 40 1.28 5.81 17.03
N TYR A 41 2.34 5.05 16.81
CA TYR A 41 2.63 3.89 17.68
C TYR A 41 3.51 4.20 18.88
N ALA A 42 3.95 5.45 19.05
CA ALA A 42 4.60 5.90 20.28
C ALA A 42 3.67 5.82 21.51
N ASP A 43 2.35 5.92 21.29
CA ASP A 43 1.34 5.79 22.34
C ASP A 43 0.36 4.66 22.01
N THR A 44 0.66 3.45 22.50
CA THR A 44 -0.19 2.26 22.29
C THR A 44 -1.38 2.19 23.24
N SER A 45 -1.50 3.10 24.22
CA SER A 45 -2.56 3.10 25.21
C SER A 45 -3.96 3.35 24.62
N LYS A 46 -4.01 3.95 23.44
CA LYS A 46 -5.27 4.26 22.72
C LYS A 46 -5.78 3.13 21.85
N PHE A 47 -5.03 2.04 21.75
CA PHE A 47 -5.42 0.92 20.91
C PHE A 47 -6.71 0.24 21.33
N SER A 48 -7.59 0.00 20.36
CA SER A 48 -8.79 -0.81 20.54
C SER A 48 -9.09 -1.62 19.28
N ALA A 49 -8.85 -2.93 19.37
CA ALA A 49 -9.20 -3.85 18.28
C ALA A 49 -10.71 -3.81 17.97
N GLU A 50 -11.53 -3.68 19.02
CA GLU A 50 -12.99 -3.63 18.90
C GLU A 50 -13.44 -2.40 18.09
N LYS A 51 -12.90 -1.22 18.38
CA LYS A 51 -13.22 0.00 17.63
C LYS A 51 -12.71 -0.08 16.19
N ILE A 52 -11.54 -0.65 15.95
CA ILE A 52 -11.03 -0.90 14.59
C ILE A 52 -12.00 -1.82 13.82
N ILE A 53 -12.50 -2.88 14.47
CA ILE A 53 -13.48 -3.80 13.88
C ILE A 53 -14.80 -3.08 13.54
N GLU A 54 -15.27 -2.18 14.40
CA GLU A 54 -16.43 -1.34 14.11
C GLU A 54 -16.19 -0.44 12.89
N SER A 55 -14.99 0.14 12.80
CA SER A 55 -14.61 0.99 11.66
C SER A 55 -14.48 0.19 10.36
N ILE A 56 -13.97 -1.05 10.40
CA ILE A 56 -13.96 -1.96 9.25
C ILE A 56 -15.39 -2.21 8.75
N LYS A 57 -16.34 -2.46 9.66
CA LYS A 57 -17.76 -2.64 9.29
C LYS A 57 -18.35 -1.38 8.66
N THR A 58 -18.01 -0.22 9.20
CA THR A 58 -18.44 1.07 8.61
C THR A 58 -17.90 1.23 7.18
N ILE A 59 -16.67 0.83 6.90
CA ILE A 59 -16.15 0.88 5.52
C ILE A 59 -16.89 -0.08 4.60
N ASP A 60 -17.23 -1.28 5.03
CA ASP A 60 -18.01 -2.24 4.25
C ASP A 60 -19.39 -1.68 3.85
N GLU A 61 -20.01 -0.86 4.73
CA GLU A 61 -21.28 -0.18 4.43
C GLU A 61 -21.13 0.95 3.40
N ILE A 62 -19.96 1.56 3.31
CA ILE A 62 -19.71 2.74 2.46
C ILE A 62 -19.23 2.35 1.07
N THR A 63 -18.38 1.33 0.97
CA THR A 63 -17.80 0.89 -0.30
C THR A 63 -17.88 -0.62 -0.47
N PRO A 64 -18.43 -1.11 -1.61
CA PRO A 64 -18.57 -2.55 -1.86
C PRO A 64 -17.22 -3.23 -2.09
N LEU A 65 -16.19 -2.47 -2.43
CA LEU A 65 -14.83 -2.96 -2.66
C LEU A 65 -13.83 -2.07 -1.92
N CYS A 66 -12.97 -2.70 -1.13
CA CYS A 66 -11.91 -2.01 -0.42
C CYS A 66 -10.65 -2.87 -0.36
N ASP A 67 -9.49 -2.23 -0.50
CA ASP A 67 -8.20 -2.82 -0.23
C ASP A 67 -7.80 -2.47 1.21
N PHE A 68 -8.03 -3.38 2.17
CA PHE A 68 -7.57 -3.21 3.55
C PHE A 68 -6.08 -3.49 3.65
N VAL A 69 -5.32 -2.51 4.11
CA VAL A 69 -3.87 -2.58 4.27
C VAL A 69 -3.52 -2.47 5.76
N PHE A 70 -3.26 -3.59 6.40
CA PHE A 70 -2.82 -3.61 7.80
C PHE A 70 -1.35 -3.19 7.89
N THR A 71 -1.11 -2.14 8.65
CA THR A 71 0.20 -1.52 8.87
C THR A 71 0.28 -0.96 10.29
N GLY A 72 1.12 0.00 10.56
CA GLY A 72 1.24 0.64 11.86
C GLY A 72 2.65 0.54 12.38
N GLY A 73 2.84 0.03 13.60
CA GLY A 73 4.14 -0.40 14.09
C GLY A 73 4.59 -1.64 13.31
N GLU A 74 4.45 -2.80 13.92
CA GLU A 74 4.71 -4.09 13.25
C GLU A 74 3.47 -5.00 13.40
N PRO A 75 2.69 -5.24 12.33
CA PRO A 75 1.47 -6.03 12.42
C PRO A 75 1.67 -7.44 12.95
N LEU A 76 2.81 -8.07 12.66
CA LEU A 76 3.11 -9.42 13.11
C LEU A 76 3.61 -9.49 14.57
N ALA A 77 3.75 -8.35 15.25
CA ALA A 77 4.15 -8.35 16.66
C ALA A 77 3.06 -8.92 17.59
N ASN A 78 1.79 -8.94 17.15
CA ASN A 78 0.69 -9.57 17.90
C ASN A 78 -0.29 -10.29 16.97
N LEU A 79 -0.01 -11.55 16.70
CA LEU A 79 -0.78 -12.36 15.76
C LEU A 79 -2.23 -12.56 16.21
N ALA A 80 -2.51 -12.59 17.50
CA ALA A 80 -3.87 -12.80 18.03
C ALA A 80 -4.78 -11.60 17.74
N SER A 81 -4.30 -10.38 17.98
CA SER A 81 -5.06 -9.16 17.65
C SER A 81 -5.19 -8.96 16.15
N LEU A 82 -4.12 -9.20 15.40
CA LEU A 82 -4.18 -9.14 13.94
C LEU A 82 -5.22 -10.13 13.39
N GLN A 83 -5.26 -11.37 13.91
CA GLN A 83 -6.24 -12.37 13.49
C GLN A 83 -7.68 -11.89 13.69
N LYS A 84 -8.01 -11.29 14.85
CA LYS A 84 -9.35 -10.75 15.11
C LYS A 84 -9.76 -9.70 14.08
N MET A 85 -8.85 -8.80 13.72
CA MET A 85 -9.11 -7.75 12.74
C MET A 85 -9.25 -8.33 11.33
N LEU A 86 -8.40 -9.29 10.94
CA LEU A 86 -8.52 -9.99 9.64
C LEU A 86 -9.85 -10.75 9.52
N ASP A 87 -10.31 -11.37 10.63
CA ASP A 87 -11.58 -12.10 10.65
C ASP A 87 -12.80 -11.18 10.52
N ALA A 88 -12.66 -9.91 10.84
CA ALA A 88 -13.72 -8.91 10.70
C ALA A 88 -13.84 -8.35 9.26
N VAL A 89 -12.84 -8.52 8.42
CA VAL A 89 -12.89 -8.07 7.03
C VAL A 89 -13.75 -9.01 6.19
N PRO A 90 -14.84 -8.55 5.55
CA PRO A 90 -15.64 -9.38 4.65
C PRO A 90 -14.84 -9.89 3.46
N THR A 91 -15.22 -11.07 2.96
CA THR A 91 -14.51 -11.77 1.87
C THR A 91 -14.60 -11.07 0.51
N THR A 92 -15.46 -10.08 0.38
CA THR A 92 -15.57 -9.21 -0.80
C THR A 92 -14.40 -8.26 -0.94
N HIS A 93 -13.71 -7.98 0.17
CA HIS A 93 -12.59 -7.05 0.22
C HIS A 93 -11.24 -7.79 0.11
N LYS A 94 -10.22 -7.06 -0.32
CA LYS A 94 -8.85 -7.57 -0.37
C LYS A 94 -8.10 -7.19 0.90
N ILE A 95 -7.21 -8.08 1.34
CA ILE A 95 -6.38 -7.86 2.52
C ILE A 95 -4.91 -7.85 2.13
N TYR A 96 -4.23 -6.80 2.54
CA TYR A 96 -2.78 -6.66 2.44
C TYR A 96 -2.18 -6.46 3.83
N ILE A 97 -0.99 -6.98 4.05
CA ILE A 97 -0.24 -6.76 5.30
C ILE A 97 1.10 -6.13 4.94
N ASN A 98 1.41 -4.97 5.52
CA ASN A 98 2.72 -4.33 5.41
C ASN A 98 3.53 -4.67 6.67
N THR A 99 4.59 -5.43 6.53
CA THR A 99 5.42 -5.90 7.64
C THR A 99 6.88 -5.85 7.27
N THR A 100 7.77 -5.73 8.24
CA THR A 100 9.19 -5.98 8.03
C THR A 100 9.50 -7.48 8.11
N PHE A 101 8.56 -8.29 8.54
CA PHE A 101 8.75 -9.70 8.86
C PHE A 101 9.99 -9.86 9.76
N PRO A 102 9.99 -9.20 10.92
CA PRO A 102 11.18 -8.97 11.71
C PRO A 102 11.55 -10.19 12.56
N ILE A 103 12.75 -10.14 13.14
CA ILE A 103 13.06 -10.98 14.30
C ILE A 103 12.31 -10.42 15.49
N GLN A 104 11.47 -11.25 16.09
CA GLN A 104 10.66 -10.87 17.25
C GLN A 104 11.05 -11.70 18.49
N PRO A 105 11.16 -11.09 19.68
CA PRO A 105 11.55 -11.82 20.86
C PRO A 105 10.52 -12.87 21.35
N ASN A 106 9.24 -12.65 21.01
CA ASN A 106 8.14 -13.47 21.53
C ASN A 106 7.39 -14.27 20.46
N ILE A 107 7.82 -14.19 19.20
CA ILE A 107 7.17 -14.85 18.06
C ILE A 107 8.26 -15.37 17.14
N SER A 108 8.27 -16.68 16.92
CA SER A 108 9.23 -17.31 16.03
C SER A 108 8.88 -17.10 14.55
N GLY A 109 9.87 -17.30 13.68
CA GLY A 109 9.65 -17.30 12.23
C GLY A 109 8.64 -18.36 11.79
N GLU A 110 8.66 -19.54 12.43
CA GLU A 110 7.72 -20.62 12.17
C GLU A 110 6.28 -20.22 12.54
N GLU A 111 6.07 -19.52 13.65
CA GLU A 111 4.74 -19.01 14.04
C GLU A 111 4.22 -17.97 13.05
N MET A 112 5.08 -17.08 12.56
CA MET A 112 4.70 -16.12 11.50
C MET A 112 4.37 -16.83 10.19
N LEU A 113 5.11 -17.86 9.79
CA LEU A 113 4.80 -18.68 8.60
C LEU A 113 3.49 -19.45 8.79
N ALA A 114 3.26 -20.04 9.96
CA ALA A 114 2.03 -20.76 10.29
C ALA A 114 0.81 -19.81 10.26
N PHE A 115 0.96 -18.58 10.74
CA PHE A 115 -0.07 -17.55 10.64
C PHE A 115 -0.37 -17.19 9.17
N ALA A 116 0.65 -17.02 8.34
CA ALA A 116 0.48 -16.76 6.92
C ALA A 116 -0.20 -17.94 6.20
N GLU A 117 0.17 -19.18 6.51
CA GLU A 117 -0.45 -20.39 5.96
C GLU A 117 -1.93 -20.49 6.36
N LYS A 118 -2.25 -20.27 7.62
CA LYS A 118 -3.63 -20.28 8.13
C LYS A 118 -4.52 -19.28 7.39
N ASN A 119 -3.96 -18.11 7.03
CA ASN A 119 -4.70 -17.01 6.43
C ASN A 119 -4.49 -16.86 4.91
N LYS A 120 -3.84 -17.81 4.25
CA LYS A 120 -3.47 -17.69 2.82
C LYS A 120 -4.64 -17.48 1.86
N SER A 121 -5.83 -17.98 2.20
CA SER A 121 -7.05 -17.77 1.40
C SER A 121 -7.67 -16.38 1.60
N LYS A 122 -7.36 -15.70 2.70
CA LYS A 122 -7.86 -14.36 3.03
C LYS A 122 -6.89 -13.27 2.59
N ILE A 123 -5.59 -13.49 2.80
CA ILE A 123 -4.56 -12.49 2.53
C ILE A 123 -4.26 -12.47 1.03
N THR A 124 -4.52 -11.33 0.40
CA THR A 124 -4.24 -11.10 -1.01
C THR A 124 -2.74 -11.02 -1.29
N CYS A 125 -1.99 -10.29 -0.44
CA CYS A 125 -0.54 -10.18 -0.54
C CYS A 125 0.08 -9.70 0.78
N ILE A 126 1.25 -10.24 1.11
CA ILE A 126 2.11 -9.71 2.19
C ILE A 126 3.20 -8.86 1.54
N ASN A 127 3.23 -7.59 1.92
CA ASN A 127 4.23 -6.62 1.51
C ASN A 127 5.34 -6.59 2.55
N ILE A 128 6.52 -7.06 2.21
CA ILE A 128 7.65 -7.16 3.13
C ILE A 128 8.54 -5.94 2.92
N SER A 129 8.65 -5.11 3.95
CA SER A 129 9.55 -3.96 3.93
C SER A 129 10.99 -4.42 4.09
N ARG A 130 11.75 -4.33 3.03
CA ARG A 130 13.19 -4.54 2.98
C ARG A 130 13.80 -3.35 2.27
N HIS A 131 14.87 -2.81 2.82
CA HIS A 131 15.47 -1.62 2.25
C HIS A 131 16.90 -1.92 1.79
N ILE A 132 17.42 -1.11 0.88
CA ILE A 132 18.82 -1.24 0.41
C ILE A 132 19.78 -1.17 1.60
N ARG A 133 19.47 -0.31 2.59
CA ARG A 133 20.14 -0.30 3.89
C ARG A 133 19.11 -0.71 4.95
N PRO A 134 19.34 -1.81 5.67
CA PRO A 134 18.44 -2.22 6.74
C PRO A 134 18.48 -1.21 7.90
N PHE A 135 17.29 -0.91 8.47
CA PHE A 135 17.14 -0.02 9.63
C PHE A 135 16.94 -0.79 10.93
N VAL A 136 16.93 -2.11 10.83
CA VAL A 136 16.74 -3.06 11.92
C VAL A 136 17.39 -4.39 11.53
N GLU A 137 17.56 -5.28 12.48
CA GLU A 137 17.92 -6.66 12.21
C GLU A 137 16.80 -7.36 11.42
N GLU A 138 17.12 -7.80 10.21
CA GLU A 138 16.18 -8.46 9.31
C GLU A 138 16.21 -9.98 9.53
N SER A 139 15.04 -10.62 9.44
CA SER A 139 14.96 -12.08 9.35
C SER A 139 15.64 -12.57 8.05
N PRO A 140 16.13 -13.83 8.02
CA PRO A 140 16.75 -14.41 6.82
C PRO A 140 15.85 -14.32 5.58
N ASP A 141 16.47 -14.11 4.41
CA ASP A 141 15.76 -14.00 3.13
C ASP A 141 15.00 -15.30 2.80
N GLU A 142 15.55 -16.45 3.18
CA GLU A 142 14.92 -17.75 3.01
C GLU A 142 13.59 -17.85 3.79
N LEU A 143 13.52 -17.24 4.97
CA LEU A 143 12.28 -17.20 5.73
C LEU A 143 11.20 -16.40 4.98
N VAL A 144 11.59 -15.25 4.41
CA VAL A 144 10.71 -14.44 3.56
C VAL A 144 10.30 -15.23 2.31
N ALA A 145 11.23 -15.94 1.67
CA ALA A 145 10.96 -16.75 0.50
C ALA A 145 9.95 -17.89 0.78
N ASN A 146 9.92 -18.40 2.00
CA ASN A 146 9.03 -19.48 2.43
C ASN A 146 7.62 -19.00 2.85
N ILE A 147 7.32 -17.70 2.83
CA ILE A 147 5.96 -17.21 3.09
C ILE A 147 4.99 -17.85 2.09
N PRO A 148 3.92 -18.54 2.55
CA PRO A 148 3.08 -19.37 1.67
C PRO A 148 2.02 -18.62 0.87
N THR A 149 1.89 -17.30 1.10
CA THR A 149 0.97 -16.41 0.38
C THR A 149 1.68 -15.67 -0.74
N LYS A 150 0.93 -14.97 -1.60
CA LYS A 150 1.53 -13.97 -2.48
C LYS A 150 2.28 -12.96 -1.62
N LYS A 151 3.46 -12.62 -2.05
CA LYS A 151 4.35 -11.68 -1.36
C LYS A 151 5.08 -10.81 -2.36
N ARG A 152 5.52 -9.66 -1.90
CA ARG A 152 6.44 -8.79 -2.62
C ARG A 152 7.32 -8.04 -1.62
N VAL A 153 8.50 -7.66 -2.02
CA VAL A 153 9.33 -6.79 -1.21
C VAL A 153 9.11 -5.33 -1.60
N ASN A 154 8.96 -4.49 -0.58
CA ASN A 154 8.82 -3.05 -0.72
C ASN A 154 10.09 -2.37 -0.22
N CYS A 155 10.65 -1.49 -1.04
CA CYS A 155 11.82 -0.70 -0.72
C CYS A 155 11.54 0.78 -0.94
N VAL A 156 11.56 1.59 0.12
CA VAL A 156 11.51 3.04 -0.03
C VAL A 156 12.89 3.53 -0.46
N LEU A 157 12.93 4.22 -1.59
CA LEU A 157 14.13 4.88 -2.10
C LEU A 157 14.26 6.24 -1.42
N TYR A 158 14.85 6.22 -0.23
CA TYR A 158 15.04 7.41 0.58
C TYR A 158 16.33 8.14 0.15
N ARG A 159 16.44 9.42 0.48
CA ARG A 159 17.49 10.40 0.11
C ARG A 159 18.94 9.90 -0.03
N ASN A 160 19.26 8.73 0.50
CA ASN A 160 20.57 8.09 0.38
C ASN A 160 20.58 6.90 -0.58
N TYR A 161 19.69 6.89 -1.53
CA TYR A 161 19.80 6.07 -2.72
C TYR A 161 21.03 6.55 -3.51
N ASP A 162 22.18 5.93 -3.23
CA ASP A 162 23.44 6.50 -3.69
C ASP A 162 23.81 6.10 -5.10
N LYS A 163 23.34 4.97 -5.62
CA LYS A 163 23.77 4.50 -6.95
C LYS A 163 22.91 3.36 -7.47
N ILE A 164 22.78 3.33 -8.80
CA ILE A 164 22.14 2.26 -9.56
C ILE A 164 22.72 0.86 -9.26
N ASP A 165 24.02 0.75 -9.00
CA ASP A 165 24.66 -0.53 -8.65
C ASP A 165 24.00 -1.20 -7.45
N LYS A 166 23.63 -0.43 -6.42
CA LYS A 166 22.94 -0.96 -5.24
C LYS A 166 21.51 -1.41 -5.54
N LEU A 167 20.83 -0.76 -6.47
CA LEU A 167 19.54 -1.24 -6.98
C LEU A 167 19.69 -2.57 -7.70
N TYR A 168 20.75 -2.72 -8.48
CA TYR A 168 21.06 -3.95 -9.18
C TYR A 168 21.28 -5.10 -8.21
N ASP A 169 22.11 -4.90 -7.19
CA ASP A 169 22.36 -5.90 -6.13
C ASP A 169 21.06 -6.26 -5.39
N TYR A 170 20.24 -5.25 -5.10
CA TYR A 170 18.95 -5.47 -4.46
C TYR A 170 17.97 -6.27 -5.34
N VAL A 171 17.92 -5.95 -6.64
CA VAL A 171 17.11 -6.66 -7.61
C VAL A 171 17.55 -8.10 -7.74
N LYS A 172 18.86 -8.36 -7.79
CA LYS A 172 19.43 -9.72 -7.81
C LYS A 172 19.09 -10.49 -6.54
N ARG A 173 19.28 -9.88 -5.36
CA ARG A 173 18.98 -10.48 -4.06
C ARG A 173 17.57 -11.08 -4.02
N TRP A 174 16.56 -10.37 -4.47
CA TRP A 174 15.17 -10.82 -4.41
C TRP A 174 14.73 -11.60 -5.65
N GLY A 175 15.31 -11.31 -6.79
CA GLY A 175 15.01 -11.99 -8.05
C GLY A 175 15.31 -13.48 -8.02
N ILE A 176 16.40 -13.93 -7.34
CA ILE A 176 16.72 -15.35 -7.19
C ILE A 176 15.59 -16.14 -6.49
N TYR A 177 14.81 -15.49 -5.61
CA TYR A 177 13.66 -16.07 -4.95
C TYR A 177 12.36 -15.87 -5.74
N GLN A 178 12.41 -15.23 -6.90
CA GLN A 178 11.23 -14.89 -7.72
C GLN A 178 10.20 -14.06 -6.93
N ILE A 179 10.66 -13.16 -6.07
CA ILE A 179 9.81 -12.28 -5.29
C ILE A 179 9.70 -10.93 -6.00
N PRO A 180 8.49 -10.51 -6.41
CA PRO A 180 8.28 -9.21 -7.04
C PRO A 180 8.77 -8.06 -6.16
N ILE A 181 9.35 -7.05 -6.79
CA ILE A 181 9.92 -5.89 -6.11
C ILE A 181 9.03 -4.67 -6.37
N GLN A 182 8.76 -3.92 -5.31
CA GLN A 182 8.14 -2.62 -5.40
C GLN A 182 9.06 -1.57 -4.78
N PHE A 183 9.65 -0.75 -5.62
CA PHE A 183 10.29 0.48 -5.16
C PHE A 183 9.24 1.54 -4.89
N ARG A 184 9.47 2.36 -3.87
CA ARG A 184 8.61 3.48 -3.52
C ARG A 184 9.42 4.76 -3.40
N TYR A 185 8.97 5.79 -4.05
CA TYR A 185 9.44 7.14 -3.76
C TYR A 185 9.02 7.53 -2.34
N ASP A 186 9.80 8.37 -1.70
CA ASP A 186 9.42 8.93 -0.41
C ASP A 186 8.17 9.81 -0.60
N TYR A 187 7.04 9.33 -0.09
CA TYR A 187 5.79 10.03 -0.33
C TYR A 187 5.64 11.31 0.49
N THR A 188 6.50 11.55 1.50
CA THR A 188 6.58 12.87 2.15
C THR A 188 7.13 13.95 1.20
N GLU A 189 7.78 13.53 0.12
CA GLU A 189 8.31 14.39 -0.94
C GLU A 189 7.48 14.33 -2.23
N THR A 190 6.40 13.54 -2.26
CA THR A 190 5.53 13.43 -3.44
C THR A 190 4.52 14.59 -3.45
N THR A 191 4.48 15.30 -4.56
CA THR A 191 3.53 16.40 -4.83
C THR A 191 2.72 16.12 -6.08
N PRO A 192 1.59 16.80 -6.32
CA PRO A 192 0.85 16.67 -7.57
C PRO A 192 1.70 16.94 -8.82
N GLU A 193 2.64 17.88 -8.72
CA GLU A 193 3.51 18.29 -9.83
C GLU A 193 4.52 17.20 -10.18
N ASN A 194 5.08 16.51 -9.18
CA ASN A 194 6.10 15.49 -9.42
C ASN A 194 5.54 14.05 -9.51
N LEU A 195 4.24 13.86 -9.26
CA LEU A 195 3.62 12.54 -9.27
C LEU A 195 3.82 11.78 -10.60
N TYR A 196 3.71 12.52 -11.72
CA TYR A 196 3.84 12.00 -13.08
C TYR A 196 5.07 12.52 -13.82
N ASP A 197 5.98 13.18 -13.11
CA ASP A 197 7.17 13.74 -13.70
C ASP A 197 8.14 12.61 -14.09
N GLU A 198 8.21 12.34 -15.39
CA GLU A 198 9.14 11.37 -15.96
C GLU A 198 10.47 12.04 -16.34
N GLU A 199 10.47 13.34 -16.59
CA GLU A 199 11.63 14.05 -17.11
C GLU A 199 12.65 14.43 -16.03
N HIS A 200 12.19 14.83 -14.85
CA HIS A 200 13.04 15.30 -13.76
C HIS A 200 13.25 14.27 -12.63
N ASP A 201 12.59 13.11 -12.70
CA ASP A 201 12.76 12.04 -11.74
C ASP A 201 14.00 11.21 -12.07
N LEU A 202 15.12 11.55 -11.45
CA LEU A 202 16.41 10.90 -11.70
C LEU A 202 16.38 9.40 -11.38
N ILE A 203 15.60 8.98 -10.37
CA ILE A 203 15.44 7.57 -10.03
C ILE A 203 14.72 6.83 -11.16
N LEU A 204 13.64 7.43 -11.66
CA LEU A 204 12.87 6.86 -12.75
C LEU A 204 13.70 6.75 -14.03
N GLN A 205 14.49 7.78 -14.33
CA GLN A 205 15.41 7.76 -15.47
C GLN A 205 16.48 6.67 -15.33
N ASP A 206 17.07 6.51 -14.15
CA ASP A 206 18.01 5.43 -13.88
C ASP A 206 17.35 4.05 -14.08
N LEU A 207 16.12 3.88 -13.59
CA LEU A 207 15.37 2.65 -13.80
C LEU A 207 15.07 2.39 -15.27
N MET A 208 14.67 3.41 -16.04
CA MET A 208 14.40 3.32 -17.47
C MET A 208 15.65 3.00 -18.30
N ASN A 209 16.82 3.46 -17.86
CA ASN A 209 18.08 3.20 -18.53
C ASN A 209 18.61 1.77 -18.31
N HIS A 210 18.25 1.13 -17.22
CA HIS A 210 18.83 -0.16 -16.81
C HIS A 210 17.86 -1.34 -16.90
N PHE A 211 16.54 -1.06 -16.93
CA PHE A 211 15.52 -2.09 -16.96
C PHE A 211 14.52 -1.85 -18.08
N THR A 212 13.88 -2.90 -18.56
CA THR A 212 12.90 -2.78 -19.63
C THR A 212 11.60 -2.17 -19.07
N TYR A 213 11.30 -0.94 -19.47
CA TYR A 213 10.05 -0.28 -19.13
C TYR A 213 8.87 -0.94 -19.87
N ILE A 214 7.81 -1.27 -19.13
CA ILE A 214 6.62 -1.95 -19.66
C ILE A 214 5.48 -0.95 -19.83
N GLY A 215 5.23 -0.11 -18.82
CA GLY A 215 4.13 0.83 -18.85
C GLY A 215 3.89 1.49 -17.49
N LEU A 216 2.79 2.21 -17.43
CA LEU A 216 2.39 3.06 -16.34
C LEU A 216 0.96 2.73 -15.95
N ASP A 217 0.69 2.61 -14.64
CA ASP A 217 -0.65 2.63 -14.09
C ASP A 217 -0.75 3.58 -12.90
N GLY A 218 -1.96 3.87 -12.48
CA GLY A 218 -2.14 4.69 -11.30
C GLY A 218 -3.52 5.36 -11.23
N CYS A 219 -3.62 6.40 -10.45
CA CYS A 219 -4.77 7.28 -10.33
C CYS A 219 -4.27 8.66 -9.89
N ARG A 220 -5.17 9.64 -9.75
CA ARG A 220 -4.78 11.00 -9.34
C ARG A 220 -3.98 11.09 -8.03
N MET A 221 -4.03 10.03 -7.19
CA MET A 221 -3.34 9.96 -5.91
C MET A 221 -2.04 9.18 -5.97
N ARG A 222 -1.86 8.34 -6.96
CA ARG A 222 -0.69 7.47 -7.07
C ARG A 222 -0.39 7.12 -8.50
N ASN A 223 0.87 6.86 -8.75
CA ASN A 223 1.41 6.45 -10.03
C ASN A 223 2.33 5.25 -9.84
N GLY A 224 2.28 4.29 -10.75
CA GLY A 224 3.12 3.09 -10.76
C GLY A 224 3.76 2.88 -12.12
N PHE A 225 5.07 2.99 -12.16
CA PHE A 225 5.88 2.66 -13.34
C PHE A 225 6.30 1.19 -13.25
N HIS A 226 6.09 0.45 -14.31
CA HIS A 226 6.31 -0.99 -14.34
C HIS A 226 7.49 -1.34 -15.24
N PHE A 227 8.30 -2.27 -14.74
CA PHE A 227 9.51 -2.73 -15.40
C PHE A 227 9.62 -4.24 -15.37
N LYS A 228 10.38 -4.79 -16.31
CA LYS A 228 10.88 -6.16 -16.26
C LYS A 228 12.40 -6.18 -16.44
N TYR A 229 13.00 -7.20 -15.89
CA TYR A 229 14.42 -7.46 -16.03
C TYR A 229 14.67 -8.97 -16.17
N TYR A 230 15.71 -9.31 -16.90
CA TYR A 230 16.08 -10.70 -17.10
C TYR A 230 17.10 -11.13 -16.05
N MET A 231 16.75 -12.17 -15.29
CA MET A 231 17.62 -12.80 -14.31
C MET A 231 18.38 -13.95 -14.96
N GLU A 232 19.65 -13.73 -15.29
CA GLU A 232 20.51 -14.73 -15.92
C GLU A 232 20.68 -15.98 -15.03
N GLU A 233 20.76 -15.77 -13.73
CA GLU A 233 20.97 -16.84 -12.73
C GLU A 233 19.86 -17.89 -12.72
N ILE A 234 18.65 -17.50 -13.06
CA ILE A 234 17.47 -18.42 -13.12
C ILE A 234 16.86 -18.55 -14.51
N GLY A 235 17.39 -17.82 -15.49
CA GLY A 235 16.90 -17.86 -16.88
C GLY A 235 15.47 -17.34 -17.07
N LYS A 236 15.02 -16.38 -16.25
CA LYS A 236 13.65 -15.88 -16.28
C LYS A 236 13.57 -14.35 -16.25
N TRP A 237 12.44 -13.87 -16.76
CA TRP A 237 12.03 -12.48 -16.59
C TRP A 237 11.30 -12.29 -15.27
N GLU A 238 11.74 -11.29 -14.51
CA GLU A 238 11.12 -10.86 -13.27
C GLU A 238 10.54 -9.46 -13.41
N ARG A 239 9.58 -9.13 -12.53
CA ARG A 239 8.87 -7.85 -12.57
C ARG A 239 9.22 -6.99 -11.37
N MET A 240 9.31 -5.70 -11.62
CA MET A 240 9.41 -4.71 -10.56
C MET A 240 8.56 -3.48 -10.89
N THR A 241 8.22 -2.73 -9.86
CA THR A 241 7.45 -1.50 -9.99
C THR A 241 8.12 -0.37 -9.22
N TYR A 242 7.92 0.86 -9.68
CA TYR A 242 8.31 2.06 -8.97
C TYR A 242 7.07 2.91 -8.75
N HIS A 243 6.74 3.17 -7.48
CA HIS A 243 5.51 3.85 -7.10
C HIS A 243 5.77 5.22 -6.46
N LYS A 244 4.97 6.19 -6.87
CA LYS A 244 4.78 7.49 -6.22
C LYS A 244 3.36 7.55 -5.68
N THR A 245 3.16 8.14 -4.49
CA THR A 245 1.83 8.25 -3.87
C THR A 245 1.77 9.56 -3.10
N LEU A 246 0.69 10.31 -3.28
CA LEU A 246 0.45 11.55 -2.54
C LEU A 246 0.16 11.25 -1.06
N PRO A 247 0.57 12.15 -0.13
CA PRO A 247 0.46 11.91 1.31
C PRO A 247 -0.93 12.24 1.90
N TYR A 248 -1.96 12.35 1.07
CA TYR A 248 -3.33 12.65 1.48
C TYR A 248 -4.34 11.71 0.79
N SER A 249 -5.58 11.71 1.25
CA SER A 249 -6.58 10.69 0.94
C SER A 249 -7.73 11.17 0.05
N THR A 250 -7.89 12.48 -0.07
CA THR A 250 -9.02 13.08 -0.80
C THR A 250 -8.54 14.05 -1.85
N ILE A 251 -9.30 14.15 -2.94
CA ILE A 251 -9.09 15.16 -3.99
C ILE A 251 -10.40 15.94 -4.22
N GLU A 252 -10.28 17.24 -4.37
CA GLU A 252 -11.38 18.06 -4.88
C GLU A 252 -11.35 18.09 -6.41
N GLU A 253 -12.50 17.84 -7.02
CA GLU A 253 -12.68 17.88 -8.47
C GLU A 253 -13.95 18.64 -8.84
N LYS A 254 -13.77 19.66 -9.70
CA LYS A 254 -14.91 20.39 -10.27
C LYS A 254 -15.39 19.67 -11.53
N ASP A 255 -16.63 19.25 -11.52
CA ASP A 255 -17.31 18.73 -12.70
C ASP A 255 -17.59 19.89 -13.67
N PRO A 256 -17.06 19.86 -14.90
CA PRO A 256 -17.23 20.94 -15.87
C PRO A 256 -18.67 21.09 -16.37
N GLU A 257 -19.48 20.02 -16.33
CA GLU A 257 -20.87 20.05 -16.82
C GLU A 257 -21.84 20.57 -15.79
N SER A 258 -21.77 20.06 -14.55
CA SER A 258 -22.66 20.48 -13.47
C SER A 258 -22.16 21.67 -12.67
N GLY A 259 -20.87 21.99 -12.75
CA GLY A 259 -20.19 23.00 -11.96
C GLY A 259 -20.03 22.64 -10.48
N ILE A 260 -20.42 21.42 -10.08
CA ILE A 260 -20.29 20.93 -8.70
C ILE A 260 -18.84 20.58 -8.42
N THR A 261 -18.33 21.02 -7.27
CA THR A 261 -17.05 20.55 -6.77
C THR A 261 -17.27 19.31 -5.90
N TYR A 262 -16.72 18.19 -6.33
CA TYR A 262 -16.76 16.93 -5.59
C TYR A 262 -15.53 16.75 -4.73
N ASN A 263 -15.73 16.22 -3.53
CA ASN A 263 -14.68 15.72 -2.67
C ASN A 263 -14.62 14.20 -2.81
N ILE A 264 -13.58 13.69 -3.45
CA ILE A 264 -13.47 12.28 -3.82
C ILE A 264 -12.50 11.58 -2.86
N LEU A 265 -12.97 10.55 -2.18
CA LEU A 265 -12.20 9.74 -1.25
C LEU A 265 -11.50 8.59 -1.99
N TYR A 266 -10.17 8.55 -1.91
CA TYR A 266 -9.33 7.51 -2.48
C TYR A 266 -8.79 6.55 -1.43
N ASP A 267 -8.31 7.08 -0.32
CA ASP A 267 -7.72 6.33 0.78
C ASP A 267 -8.36 6.74 2.10
N ILE A 268 -8.40 5.81 3.05
CA ILE A 268 -8.94 6.03 4.39
C ILE A 268 -7.90 5.52 5.39
N LEU A 269 -7.64 6.28 6.43
CA LEU A 269 -6.81 5.84 7.53
C LEU A 269 -7.70 5.51 8.72
N ILE A 270 -7.66 4.25 9.19
CA ILE A 270 -8.23 3.86 10.47
C ILE A 270 -7.09 3.84 11.48
N LYS A 271 -7.12 4.75 12.43
CA LYS A 271 -6.11 4.85 13.47
C LYS A 271 -6.27 3.74 14.52
N GLN A 272 -5.27 3.57 15.38
CA GLN A 272 -5.26 2.53 16.42
C GLN A 272 -6.45 2.58 17.40
N ASN A 273 -7.11 3.71 17.54
CA ASN A 273 -8.30 3.91 18.35
C ASN A 273 -9.62 3.77 17.57
N GLY A 274 -9.55 3.39 16.29
CA GLY A 274 -10.70 3.25 15.38
C GLY A 274 -11.14 4.54 14.68
N ASP A 275 -10.53 5.69 14.96
CA ASP A 275 -10.91 6.96 14.33
C ASP A 275 -10.50 7.00 12.85
N PHE A 276 -11.32 7.64 12.03
CA PHE A 276 -11.06 7.86 10.62
C PHE A 276 -10.29 9.14 10.39
N HIS A 277 -9.28 9.07 9.53
CA HIS A 277 -8.45 10.22 9.15
C HIS A 277 -8.25 10.27 7.63
N SER A 278 -8.07 11.49 7.11
CA SER A 278 -7.88 11.74 5.67
C SER A 278 -6.42 11.90 5.26
N ASP A 279 -5.51 11.96 6.21
CA ASP A 279 -4.07 12.12 5.95
C ASP A 279 -3.22 11.57 7.10
N TRP A 280 -1.92 11.58 6.88
CA TRP A 280 -0.93 11.13 7.86
C TRP A 280 -0.68 12.13 8.99
N ASP A 281 -1.13 13.39 8.84
CA ASP A 281 -1.01 14.45 9.85
C ASP A 281 -2.16 14.48 10.86
N ASN A 282 -2.99 13.42 10.85
CA ASN A 282 -4.10 13.21 11.79
C ASN A 282 -5.28 14.17 11.59
N THR A 283 -5.56 14.62 10.36
CA THR A 283 -6.80 15.34 10.05
C THR A 283 -7.99 14.40 10.15
N PRO A 284 -8.97 14.65 11.05
CA PRO A 284 -10.14 13.81 11.17
C PRO A 284 -10.97 13.77 9.89
N LEU A 285 -11.46 12.58 9.54
CA LEU A 285 -12.35 12.38 8.40
C LEU A 285 -13.77 12.13 8.91
N ASP A 286 -14.71 13.00 8.51
CA ASP A 286 -16.14 12.77 8.72
C ASP A 286 -16.65 11.73 7.71
N ILE A 287 -16.53 10.46 8.08
CA ILE A 287 -16.86 9.33 7.22
C ILE A 287 -18.36 9.25 6.88
N ASP A 288 -19.23 9.80 7.72
CA ASP A 288 -20.67 9.77 7.51
C ASP A 288 -21.11 10.57 6.28
N ARG A 289 -20.30 11.53 5.84
CA ARG A 289 -20.53 12.27 4.59
C ARG A 289 -20.49 11.35 3.36
N TYR A 290 -19.80 10.22 3.45
CA TYR A 290 -19.62 9.25 2.37
C TYR A 290 -20.61 8.08 2.40
N ARG A 291 -21.49 7.96 3.43
CA ARG A 291 -22.44 6.84 3.59
C ARG A 291 -23.53 6.74 2.53
N LYS A 292 -23.77 7.75 1.73
CA LYS A 292 -24.86 7.80 0.75
C LYS A 292 -24.37 8.17 -0.65
N VAL A 293 -23.23 7.69 -1.00
CA VAL A 293 -22.57 8.09 -2.24
C VAL A 293 -22.93 7.16 -3.37
N VAL A 294 -23.30 7.75 -4.52
CA VAL A 294 -23.38 7.04 -5.80
C VAL A 294 -21.95 6.84 -6.30
N PHE A 295 -21.62 5.60 -6.67
CA PHE A 295 -20.31 5.30 -7.23
C PHE A 295 -20.15 6.02 -8.57
N GLU A 296 -19.09 6.80 -8.67
CA GLU A 296 -18.68 7.38 -9.93
C GLU A 296 -17.77 6.40 -10.69
N PRO A 297 -17.86 6.39 -12.03
CA PRO A 297 -16.95 5.62 -12.85
C PRO A 297 -15.50 5.96 -12.54
N TYR A 298 -14.71 4.92 -12.42
CA TYR A 298 -13.26 5.06 -12.22
C TYR A 298 -12.63 5.56 -13.51
N ASP A 299 -12.31 6.84 -13.57
CA ASP A 299 -11.63 7.42 -14.72
C ASP A 299 -10.14 7.01 -14.70
N LEU A 300 -9.90 5.79 -15.13
CA LEU A 300 -8.55 5.30 -15.43
C LEU A 300 -8.06 5.99 -16.70
N LYS A 301 -7.57 7.21 -16.59
CA LYS A 301 -6.80 7.86 -17.67
C LYS A 301 -5.38 7.30 -17.71
N PHE A 302 -5.24 5.97 -17.78
CA PHE A 302 -3.94 5.33 -17.85
C PHE A 302 -3.74 4.67 -19.19
N LEU A 303 -2.71 5.14 -19.84
CA LEU A 303 -2.20 4.58 -21.06
C LEU A 303 -1.22 3.46 -20.70
N TYR A 304 -1.72 2.23 -20.64
CA TYR A 304 -0.82 1.09 -20.76
C TYR A 304 -0.15 1.13 -22.12
N LYS A 305 1.16 1.17 -22.16
CA LYS A 305 1.89 1.08 -23.43
C LYS A 305 1.68 -0.27 -24.11
N ASN A 306 1.40 -1.34 -23.33
CA ASN A 306 1.08 -2.69 -23.83
C ASN A 306 0.26 -3.47 -22.80
N GLU A 307 -1.07 -3.41 -22.88
CA GLU A 307 -1.97 -4.15 -21.96
C GLU A 307 -1.76 -5.68 -21.97
N LYS A 308 -1.38 -6.25 -23.13
CA LYS A 308 -1.19 -7.70 -23.26
C LYS A 308 0.03 -8.24 -22.52
N GLU A 309 1.06 -7.44 -22.29
CA GLU A 309 2.28 -7.87 -21.57
C GLU A 309 2.11 -7.87 -20.06
N TRP A 310 0.96 -7.39 -19.55
CA TRP A 310 0.64 -7.35 -18.12
C TRP A 310 0.00 -8.63 -17.59
N LEU A 311 -0.67 -9.35 -18.46
CA LEU A 311 -1.50 -10.52 -18.10
C LEU A 311 -0.75 -11.83 -18.26
N ASP A 312 0.36 -11.83 -19.02
CA ASP A 312 1.25 -12.98 -19.24
C ASP A 312 2.48 -12.88 -18.34
#